data_35f2d35361cdb4668f304e2c8718d621
#
_entry.id   35f2d35361cdb4668f304e2c8718d621
#
_cell.length_a   1.000
_cell.length_b   1.000
_cell.length_c   1.000
_cell.angle_alpha   90.00
_cell.angle_beta   90.00
_cell.angle_gamma   90.00
#
_symmetry.space_group_name_H-M   'P 1'
#
loop_
_entity.id
_entity.type
_entity.pdbx_description
1 polymer ?
#
loop_
_entity_poly.entity_id
_entity_poly.type
_entity_poly.pdbx_seq_one_letter_code
_entity_poly.pdbx_strand_id
1 'polypeptide(L)'
;MGRPAKALSGFNRTVGSNPTLSARGLRLFVAVAVTILSLLVGTASAASACANEYRAQSGDSWWSIAEKHGLALKRVLSINKAKPESKILVGDVVCVARRAIQTPQTKKFTRGQIIQIIRDEWPDELEERAIQIAFRESKFNPRAIGIPNDCCFGLFQIYYRWHKGWLPEVGVSSSVQLLDPRLNARAAYKMFQRNNGWGPWE
;
A
#
# COMPACT_ATOMS: atom_id res chain seq x y z
N MET A 1 -60.15 6.77 -5.96
CA MET A 1 -60.75 7.06 -4.66
C MET A 1 -59.58 7.21 -3.71
N GLY A 2 -59.16 8.32 -3.23
CA GLY A 2 -59.77 9.49 -2.68
C GLY A 2 -58.84 9.92 -1.58
N ARG A 3 -58.12 11.02 -1.75
CA ARG A 3 -57.44 11.78 -0.68
C ARG A 3 -58.44 12.22 0.39
N PRO A 4 -58.03 12.62 1.59
CA PRO A 4 -57.72 14.03 1.73
C PRO A 4 -56.53 14.43 2.61
N ALA A 5 -56.07 15.63 2.36
CA ALA A 5 -55.19 16.47 3.14
C ALA A 5 -55.96 17.19 4.27
N LYS A 6 -55.31 17.59 5.37
CA LYS A 6 -55.64 18.73 6.27
C LYS A 6 -54.32 19.15 6.93
N ALA A 7 -53.85 20.34 6.72
CA ALA A 7 -54.26 21.70 7.06
C ALA A 7 -53.64 22.14 8.40
N LEU A 8 -52.74 23.06 8.26
CA LEU A 8 -52.35 24.32 8.91
C LEU A 8 -53.09 24.73 10.22
N SER A 9 -52.28 25.14 11.19
CA SER A 9 -52.44 26.34 12.06
C SER A 9 -51.36 26.27 13.14
N GLY A 10 -50.69 27.29 13.61
CA GLY A 10 -50.91 28.72 13.54
C GLY A 10 -49.85 29.41 14.34
N PHE A 11 -49.51 30.53 13.87
CA PHE A 11 -48.95 31.72 14.46
C PHE A 11 -48.93 31.82 16.00
N ASN A 12 -47.76 32.21 16.58
CA ASN A 12 -47.77 33.27 17.57
C ASN A 12 -46.41 33.98 17.67
N ARG A 13 -46.48 35.26 17.40
CA ARG A 13 -45.42 36.27 17.46
C ARG A 13 -45.55 36.95 18.83
N THR A 14 -44.50 36.92 19.66
CA THR A 14 -44.38 37.85 20.78
C THR A 14 -43.16 38.74 20.61
N VAL A 15 -43.45 40.00 20.42
CA VAL A 15 -42.55 41.12 20.44
C VAL A 15 -42.20 41.44 21.89
N GLY A 16 -40.94 41.45 22.23
CA GLY A 16 -40.47 41.84 23.57
C GLY A 16 -39.29 42.80 23.46
N SER A 17 -39.49 43.94 23.94
CA SER A 17 -38.82 45.22 23.99
C SER A 17 -37.34 45.21 24.33
N ASN A 18 -36.55 46.03 23.63
CA ASN A 18 -35.17 46.42 23.97
C ASN A 18 -35.11 47.22 25.29
N PRO A 19 -34.11 46.99 26.14
CA PRO A 19 -33.59 47.98 27.02
C PRO A 19 -32.34 48.64 26.47
N THR A 20 -32.39 49.93 26.41
CA THR A 20 -31.30 50.89 26.12
C THR A 20 -30.13 50.69 27.07
N LEU A 21 -28.96 50.43 26.57
CA LEU A 21 -27.71 50.40 27.33
C LEU A 21 -27.08 51.77 27.36
N SER A 22 -27.05 52.33 28.56
CA SER A 22 -26.38 53.54 28.94
C SER A 22 -24.87 53.42 28.81
N ALA A 23 -24.28 54.36 28.07
CA ALA A 23 -22.85 54.52 27.85
C ALA A 23 -22.11 55.06 29.07
N ARG A 24 -21.78 54.22 30.04
CA ARG A 24 -20.75 54.55 31.05
C ARG A 24 -20.21 53.26 31.67
N GLY A 25 -19.12 52.76 31.10
CA GLY A 25 -18.44 51.54 31.61
C GLY A 25 -17.40 50.99 30.70
N LEU A 26 -16.93 51.77 29.74
CA LEU A 26 -15.92 51.33 28.78
C LEU A 26 -14.56 51.94 29.12
N ARG A 27 -13.95 51.54 30.17
CA ARG A 27 -12.50 51.73 30.42
C ARG A 27 -12.10 50.80 31.57
N LEU A 28 -11.70 49.57 31.31
CA LEU A 28 -10.65 48.84 32.04
C LEU A 28 -10.65 47.33 31.85
N PHE A 29 -10.91 46.81 30.66
CA PHE A 29 -10.66 45.37 30.38
C PHE A 29 -10.16 45.09 29.00
N VAL A 30 -9.27 45.97 28.46
CA VAL A 30 -8.63 45.75 27.15
C VAL A 30 -7.14 45.48 27.27
N ALA A 31 -6.68 44.92 28.36
CA ALA A 31 -5.24 44.75 28.55
C ALA A 31 -4.81 43.40 29.11
N VAL A 32 -5.54 42.28 28.93
CA VAL A 32 -5.01 40.95 29.29
C VAL A 32 -5.45 39.82 28.34
N ALA A 33 -5.89 40.12 27.15
CA ALA A 33 -6.30 39.05 26.20
C ALA A 33 -5.42 38.95 24.94
N VAL A 34 -4.17 39.38 24.98
CA VAL A 34 -3.28 39.38 23.79
C VAL A 34 -1.99 38.61 24.03
N THR A 35 -1.92 37.74 24.98
CA THR A 35 -0.69 36.94 25.15
C THR A 35 -0.99 35.54 25.58
N ILE A 36 -1.65 34.73 24.82
CA ILE A 36 -1.44 33.27 24.76
C ILE A 36 -2.03 32.73 23.45
N LEU A 37 -1.62 33.28 22.31
CA LEU A 37 -1.59 32.56 21.05
C LEU A 37 -0.14 32.10 20.89
N SER A 38 0.35 31.37 21.87
CA SER A 38 1.60 30.65 21.76
C SER A 38 1.43 29.60 20.69
N LEU A 39 2.08 29.87 19.58
CA LEU A 39 2.47 28.94 18.53
C LEU A 39 2.70 27.52 19.06
N LEU A 40 1.68 26.69 19.00
CA LEU A 40 1.86 25.28 18.75
C LEU A 40 2.27 25.16 17.28
N VAL A 41 3.46 25.63 16.94
CA VAL A 41 4.21 25.08 15.83
C VAL A 41 4.51 23.66 16.27
N GLY A 42 3.56 22.78 16.07
CA GLY A 42 3.81 21.37 16.03
C GLY A 42 4.91 21.19 14.99
N THR A 43 6.13 20.95 15.44
CA THR A 43 7.15 20.35 14.61
C THR A 43 6.53 19.04 14.16
N ALA A 44 5.92 19.04 12.96
CA ALA A 44 5.67 17.83 12.23
C ALA A 44 7.07 17.22 12.06
N SER A 45 7.47 16.36 12.99
CA SER A 45 8.54 15.41 12.77
C SER A 45 8.15 14.73 11.48
N ALA A 46 8.83 15.07 10.39
CA ALA A 46 8.78 14.29 9.20
C ALA A 46 9.07 12.86 9.65
N ALA A 47 8.00 12.06 9.79
CA ALA A 47 8.13 10.67 10.18
C ALA A 47 9.14 10.09 9.21
N SER A 48 10.29 9.73 9.72
CA SER A 48 11.38 9.16 8.95
C SER A 48 10.76 8.01 8.15
N ALA A 49 10.78 8.13 6.83
CA ALA A 49 10.25 7.09 5.93
C ALA A 49 11.06 5.79 6.05
N CYS A 50 11.98 5.75 7.00
CA CYS A 50 12.89 4.67 7.31
C CYS A 50 12.42 3.94 8.58
N ALA A 51 11.99 2.69 8.43
CA ALA A 51 11.59 1.87 9.57
C ALA A 51 12.78 1.30 10.37
N ASN A 52 13.98 1.18 9.76
CA ASN A 52 15.21 0.77 10.44
C ASN A 52 16.38 1.60 9.91
N GLU A 53 17.08 2.22 10.82
CA GLU A 53 18.24 3.06 10.54
C GLU A 53 19.54 2.35 10.96
N TYR A 54 20.54 2.47 10.12
CA TYR A 54 21.89 2.04 10.38
C TYR A 54 22.82 3.25 10.32
N ARG A 55 23.68 3.41 11.32
CA ARG A 55 24.72 4.45 11.29
C ARG A 55 25.98 3.87 10.68
N ALA A 56 26.42 4.47 9.58
CA ALA A 56 27.59 4.05 8.84
C ALA A 56 28.86 4.13 9.70
N GLN A 57 29.68 3.10 9.61
CA GLN A 57 30.94 2.95 10.32
C GLN A 57 32.12 3.11 9.35
N SER A 58 33.34 3.25 9.92
CA SER A 58 34.54 3.29 9.09
C SER A 58 34.70 2.02 8.27
N GLY A 59 34.93 2.17 6.97
CA GLY A 59 35.03 1.04 6.01
C GLY A 59 33.72 0.58 5.41
N ASP A 60 32.58 1.16 5.81
CA ASP A 60 31.31 0.82 5.19
C ASP A 60 31.19 1.35 3.76
N SER A 61 30.51 0.57 2.95
CA SER A 61 30.08 0.88 1.59
C SER A 61 28.61 0.52 1.41
N TRP A 62 27.95 1.03 0.39
CA TRP A 62 26.59 0.65 0.07
C TRP A 62 26.42 -0.87 -0.06
N TRP A 63 27.44 -1.53 -0.62
CA TRP A 63 27.44 -2.98 -0.79
C TRP A 63 27.57 -3.71 0.56
N SER A 64 28.57 -3.34 1.40
CA SER A 64 28.79 -3.99 2.68
C SER A 64 27.62 -3.81 3.65
N ILE A 65 26.98 -2.62 3.63
CA ILE A 65 25.76 -2.37 4.40
C ILE A 65 24.59 -3.24 3.91
N ALA A 66 24.43 -3.33 2.60
CA ALA A 66 23.39 -4.18 2.00
C ALA A 66 23.58 -5.65 2.42
N GLU A 67 24.80 -6.17 2.31
CA GLU A 67 25.14 -7.54 2.69
C GLU A 67 24.92 -7.79 4.19
N LYS A 68 25.44 -6.91 5.05
CA LYS A 68 25.27 -6.98 6.51
C LYS A 68 23.81 -7.07 6.96
N HIS A 69 22.92 -6.42 6.21
CA HIS A 69 21.48 -6.40 6.51
C HIS A 69 20.66 -7.37 5.65
N GLY A 70 21.29 -8.20 4.84
CA GLY A 70 20.62 -9.18 3.99
C GLY A 70 19.68 -8.53 2.96
N LEU A 71 20.09 -7.38 2.43
CA LEU A 71 19.35 -6.59 1.46
C LEU A 71 20.05 -6.58 0.09
N ALA A 72 19.30 -6.51 -0.99
CA ALA A 72 19.88 -6.25 -2.29
C ALA A 72 20.47 -4.82 -2.33
N LEU A 73 21.68 -4.64 -2.86
CA LEU A 73 22.32 -3.32 -3.01
C LEU A 73 21.37 -2.29 -3.66
N LYS A 74 20.72 -2.66 -4.78
CA LYS A 74 19.78 -1.80 -5.49
C LYS A 74 18.67 -1.29 -4.58
N ARG A 75 18.23 -2.10 -3.61
CA ARG A 75 17.19 -1.72 -2.66
C ARG A 75 17.70 -0.69 -1.66
N VAL A 76 18.88 -0.93 -1.09
CA VAL A 76 19.50 0.05 -0.14
C VAL A 76 19.70 1.39 -0.83
N LEU A 77 20.23 1.39 -2.04
CA LEU A 77 20.41 2.60 -2.84
C LEU A 77 19.07 3.33 -3.09
N SER A 78 18.05 2.58 -3.52
CA SER A 78 16.74 3.15 -3.84
C SER A 78 16.06 3.77 -2.61
N ILE A 79 16.12 3.12 -1.46
CA ILE A 79 15.51 3.62 -0.21
C ILE A 79 16.19 4.92 0.23
N ASN A 80 17.51 5.00 0.04
CA ASN A 80 18.31 6.16 0.45
C ASN A 80 18.43 7.22 -0.65
N LYS A 81 17.76 7.04 -1.81
CA LYS A 81 17.87 7.91 -2.98
C LYS A 81 19.34 8.13 -3.41
N ALA A 82 20.15 7.10 -3.22
CA ALA A 82 21.58 7.12 -3.50
C ALA A 82 21.90 6.38 -4.81
N LYS A 83 23.07 6.69 -5.37
CA LYS A 83 23.66 5.98 -6.49
C LYS A 83 24.84 5.13 -5.99
N PRO A 84 25.30 4.11 -6.75
CA PRO A 84 26.43 3.27 -6.34
C PRO A 84 27.70 4.08 -6.02
N GLU A 85 27.91 5.19 -6.73
CA GLU A 85 29.02 6.11 -6.57
C GLU A 85 28.84 7.15 -5.45
N SER A 86 27.68 7.21 -4.82
CA SER A 86 27.43 8.15 -3.72
C SER A 86 28.33 7.83 -2.53
N LYS A 87 29.03 8.83 -2.01
CA LYS A 87 29.86 8.65 -0.81
C LYS A 87 29.00 8.43 0.43
N ILE A 88 29.50 7.58 1.32
CA ILE A 88 28.98 7.39 2.67
C ILE A 88 30.05 7.88 3.64
N LEU A 89 29.66 8.73 4.57
CA LEU A 89 30.54 9.21 5.64
C LEU A 89 30.25 8.44 6.93
N VAL A 90 31.26 8.32 7.79
CA VAL A 90 31.08 7.75 9.11
C VAL A 90 30.03 8.55 9.89
N GLY A 91 29.04 7.87 10.43
CA GLY A 91 27.93 8.50 11.15
C GLY A 91 26.71 8.81 10.30
N ASP A 92 26.79 8.71 8.97
CA ASP A 92 25.63 8.87 8.10
C ASP A 92 24.53 7.86 8.47
N VAL A 93 23.30 8.34 8.44
CA VAL A 93 22.14 7.50 8.69
C VAL A 93 21.70 6.85 7.36
N VAL A 94 21.89 5.54 7.28
CA VAL A 94 21.50 4.71 6.15
C VAL A 94 20.23 3.96 6.50
N CYS A 95 19.21 4.14 5.68
CA CYS A 95 17.99 3.38 5.80
C CYS A 95 18.18 1.93 5.32
N VAL A 96 18.05 0.99 6.23
CA VAL A 96 18.18 -0.45 5.96
C VAL A 96 16.86 -1.19 6.17
N ALA A 97 15.75 -0.46 6.12
CA ALA A 97 14.46 -1.08 6.28
C ALA A 97 14.17 -2.00 5.09
N ARG A 98 13.90 -3.25 5.39
CA ARG A 98 13.00 -4.01 4.54
C ARG A 98 11.66 -3.27 4.62
N ARG A 99 11.34 -2.49 3.61
CA ARG A 99 9.96 -2.08 3.46
C ARG A 99 9.18 -3.38 3.48
N ALA A 100 8.44 -3.63 4.58
CA ALA A 100 7.38 -4.61 4.50
C ALA A 100 6.65 -4.23 3.22
N ILE A 101 6.68 -5.10 2.22
CA ILE A 101 5.81 -4.94 1.07
C ILE A 101 4.46 -4.79 1.73
N GLN A 102 3.89 -3.58 1.70
CA GLN A 102 2.51 -3.40 2.13
C GLN A 102 1.71 -4.21 1.12
N THR A 103 1.65 -5.49 1.41
CA THR A 103 0.73 -6.37 0.71
C THR A 103 -0.65 -5.81 1.02
N PRO A 104 -1.43 -5.49 0.00
CA PRO A 104 -2.80 -5.06 0.22
C PRO A 104 -3.43 -6.04 1.21
N GLN A 105 -3.91 -5.47 2.32
CA GLN A 105 -4.66 -6.11 3.39
C GLN A 105 -4.54 -7.63 3.52
N THR A 106 -4.23 -8.05 4.70
CA THR A 106 -4.09 -9.43 5.18
C THR A 106 -5.37 -10.27 5.07
N LYS A 107 -6.09 -10.21 3.96
CA LYS A 107 -7.18 -11.15 3.73
C LYS A 107 -6.56 -12.53 3.61
N LYS A 108 -6.69 -13.33 4.65
CA LYS A 108 -6.36 -14.75 4.59
C LYS A 108 -7.40 -15.41 3.70
N PHE A 109 -6.96 -15.97 2.60
CA PHE A 109 -7.81 -16.78 1.74
C PHE A 109 -7.77 -18.23 2.22
N THR A 110 -8.93 -18.86 2.29
CA THR A 110 -9.01 -20.32 2.46
C THR A 110 -8.64 -20.99 1.14
N ARG A 111 -8.27 -22.29 1.21
CA ARG A 111 -8.02 -23.09 0.01
C ARG A 111 -9.19 -23.06 -0.97
N GLY A 112 -10.42 -23.19 -0.47
CA GLY A 112 -11.62 -23.15 -1.30
C GLY A 112 -11.80 -21.82 -2.02
N GLN A 113 -11.51 -20.68 -1.35
CA GLN A 113 -11.56 -19.36 -1.97
C GLN A 113 -10.50 -19.18 -3.06
N ILE A 114 -9.30 -19.74 -2.88
CA ILE A 114 -8.26 -19.69 -3.93
C ILE A 114 -8.67 -20.53 -5.13
N ILE A 115 -9.19 -21.74 -4.90
CA ILE A 115 -9.70 -22.60 -5.98
C ILE A 115 -10.82 -21.89 -6.75
N GLN A 116 -11.76 -21.24 -6.06
CA GLN A 116 -12.84 -20.51 -6.71
C GLN A 116 -12.30 -19.32 -7.54
N ILE A 117 -11.30 -18.59 -7.04
CA ILE A 117 -10.64 -17.52 -7.80
C ILE A 117 -9.98 -18.05 -9.07
N ILE A 118 -9.35 -19.22 -9.02
CA ILE A 118 -8.77 -19.84 -10.22
C ILE A 118 -9.88 -20.19 -11.22
N ARG A 119 -10.97 -20.80 -10.77
CA ARG A 119 -12.14 -21.11 -11.61
C ARG A 119 -12.77 -19.88 -12.26
N ASP A 120 -12.86 -18.79 -11.51
CA ASP A 120 -13.40 -17.52 -12.03
C ASP A 120 -12.54 -16.91 -13.17
N GLU A 121 -11.25 -17.22 -13.23
CA GLU A 121 -10.31 -16.60 -14.20
C GLU A 121 -9.87 -17.55 -15.33
N TRP A 122 -10.17 -18.85 -15.21
CA TRP A 122 -9.78 -19.87 -16.19
C TRP A 122 -11.01 -20.53 -16.82
N PRO A 123 -10.98 -20.93 -18.11
CA PRO A 123 -12.04 -21.73 -18.71
C PRO A 123 -12.21 -23.08 -18.02
N ASP A 124 -13.45 -23.58 -17.98
CA ASP A 124 -13.83 -24.80 -17.27
C ASP A 124 -12.96 -26.02 -17.66
N GLU A 125 -12.62 -26.15 -18.93
CA GLU A 125 -11.82 -27.25 -19.47
C GLU A 125 -10.34 -27.21 -19.05
N LEU A 126 -9.86 -26.05 -18.56
CA LEU A 126 -8.46 -25.84 -18.14
C LEU A 126 -8.30 -25.67 -16.62
N GLU A 127 -9.39 -25.42 -15.89
CA GLU A 127 -9.35 -25.04 -14.49
C GLU A 127 -8.69 -26.08 -13.58
N GLU A 128 -8.96 -27.37 -13.77
CA GLU A 128 -8.42 -28.44 -12.94
C GLU A 128 -6.88 -28.55 -13.07
N ARG A 129 -6.36 -28.38 -14.29
CA ARG A 129 -4.91 -28.35 -14.50
C ARG A 129 -4.30 -27.08 -13.90
N ALA A 130 -4.96 -25.93 -14.04
CA ALA A 130 -4.53 -24.67 -13.41
C ALA A 130 -4.49 -24.79 -11.87
N ILE A 131 -5.49 -25.42 -11.25
CA ILE A 131 -5.54 -25.70 -9.81
C ILE A 131 -4.35 -26.58 -9.37
N GLN A 132 -4.05 -27.65 -10.12
CA GLN A 132 -2.90 -28.52 -9.84
C GLN A 132 -1.57 -27.75 -9.90
N ILE A 133 -1.40 -26.89 -10.92
CA ILE A 133 -0.21 -26.05 -11.05
C ILE A 133 -0.09 -25.08 -9.88
N ALA A 134 -1.15 -24.33 -9.53
CA ALA A 134 -1.13 -23.42 -8.39
C ALA A 134 -0.80 -24.14 -7.07
N PHE A 135 -1.26 -25.37 -6.90
CA PHE A 135 -0.86 -26.17 -5.75
C PHE A 135 0.62 -26.57 -5.79
N ARG A 136 1.13 -26.98 -6.95
CA ARG A 136 2.54 -27.35 -7.10
C ARG A 136 3.46 -26.17 -6.84
N GLU A 137 3.15 -25.00 -7.42
CA GLU A 137 3.99 -23.81 -7.41
C GLU A 137 4.00 -23.10 -6.05
N SER A 138 2.87 -23.02 -5.37
CA SER A 138 2.75 -22.17 -4.16
C SER A 138 2.04 -22.84 -2.98
N LYS A 139 1.53 -24.05 -3.11
CA LYS A 139 0.61 -24.68 -2.13
C LYS A 139 -0.62 -23.79 -1.86
N PHE A 140 -1.10 -23.11 -2.89
CA PHE A 140 -2.18 -22.11 -2.80
C PHE A 140 -1.85 -20.88 -1.94
N ASN A 141 -0.57 -20.59 -1.71
CA ASN A 141 -0.16 -19.37 -1.02
C ASN A 141 -0.08 -18.20 -2.02
N PRO A 142 -1.05 -17.26 -2.00
CA PRO A 142 -1.02 -16.13 -2.94
C PRO A 142 0.15 -15.18 -2.67
N ARG A 143 0.81 -15.32 -1.51
CA ARG A 143 1.96 -14.50 -1.11
C ARG A 143 3.29 -15.20 -1.27
N ALA A 144 3.32 -16.33 -1.95
CA ALA A 144 4.55 -17.03 -2.23
C ALA A 144 5.48 -16.15 -3.07
N ILE A 145 6.75 -16.08 -2.66
CA ILE A 145 7.82 -15.40 -3.38
C ILE A 145 8.96 -16.41 -3.52
N GLY A 146 9.37 -16.65 -4.76
CA GLY A 146 10.41 -17.62 -5.07
C GLY A 146 11.79 -17.20 -4.55
N ILE A 147 12.50 -18.13 -3.93
CA ILE A 147 13.84 -17.96 -3.40
C ILE A 147 14.83 -18.62 -4.40
N PRO A 148 16.07 -18.10 -4.59
CA PRO A 148 16.72 -17.06 -3.76
C PRO A 148 16.53 -15.62 -4.24
N ASN A 149 16.04 -15.37 -5.45
CA ASN A 149 16.18 -14.08 -6.13
C ASN A 149 14.90 -13.23 -6.21
N ASP A 150 13.90 -13.51 -5.38
CA ASP A 150 12.58 -12.86 -5.45
C ASP A 150 12.06 -12.82 -6.91
N CYS A 151 12.26 -13.92 -7.65
CA CYS A 151 11.96 -13.97 -9.07
C CYS A 151 10.48 -14.02 -9.36
N CYS A 152 9.81 -14.81 -8.56
CA CYS A 152 8.54 -15.42 -8.92
C CYS A 152 7.51 -15.14 -7.85
N PHE A 153 6.29 -14.77 -8.24
CA PHE A 153 5.32 -14.20 -7.33
C PHE A 153 3.97 -14.92 -7.43
N GLY A 154 3.36 -15.14 -6.28
CA GLY A 154 1.96 -15.54 -6.11
C GLY A 154 1.67 -17.00 -6.44
N LEU A 155 0.41 -17.29 -6.76
CA LEU A 155 -0.13 -18.64 -6.91
C LEU A 155 0.59 -19.48 -7.97
N PHE A 156 0.88 -18.86 -9.10
CA PHE A 156 1.48 -19.50 -10.27
C PHE A 156 2.97 -19.19 -10.43
N GLN A 157 3.61 -18.59 -9.43
CA GLN A 157 5.04 -18.25 -9.41
C GLN A 157 5.49 -17.51 -10.67
N ILE A 158 4.81 -16.41 -11.02
CA ILE A 158 5.08 -15.65 -12.24
C ILE A 158 6.35 -14.81 -12.09
N TYR A 159 7.29 -14.94 -13.04
CA TYR A 159 8.53 -14.18 -13.08
C TYR A 159 8.28 -12.77 -13.62
N TYR A 160 8.02 -11.80 -12.74
CA TYR A 160 7.64 -10.44 -13.09
C TYR A 160 8.61 -9.75 -14.07
N ARG A 161 9.93 -9.86 -13.85
CA ARG A 161 10.92 -9.18 -14.68
C ARG A 161 10.87 -9.62 -16.15
N TRP A 162 10.56 -10.89 -16.37
CA TRP A 162 10.48 -11.48 -17.72
C TRP A 162 9.19 -11.06 -18.43
N HIS A 163 8.13 -10.91 -17.67
CA HIS A 163 6.78 -10.70 -18.20
C HIS A 163 6.28 -9.26 -18.09
N LYS A 164 7.05 -8.33 -17.52
CA LYS A 164 6.65 -6.94 -17.26
C LYS A 164 6.16 -6.17 -18.49
N GLY A 165 6.53 -6.59 -19.68
CA GLY A 165 6.16 -5.91 -20.94
C GLY A 165 4.69 -6.05 -21.29
N TRP A 166 4.06 -7.16 -20.92
CA TRP A 166 2.65 -7.43 -21.23
C TRP A 166 1.75 -7.53 -19.98
N LEU A 167 2.31 -7.68 -18.80
CA LEU A 167 1.54 -7.75 -17.53
C LEU A 167 0.58 -6.58 -17.31
N PRO A 168 0.88 -5.33 -17.77
CA PRO A 168 -0.08 -4.23 -17.70
C PRO A 168 -1.39 -4.48 -18.44
N GLU A 169 -1.41 -5.33 -19.47
CA GLU A 169 -2.62 -5.72 -20.21
C GLU A 169 -3.66 -6.42 -19.31
N VAL A 170 -3.20 -7.04 -18.22
CA VAL A 170 -4.05 -7.75 -17.24
C VAL A 170 -4.14 -7.04 -15.89
N GLY A 171 -3.72 -5.77 -15.84
CA GLY A 171 -3.81 -4.92 -14.64
C GLY A 171 -2.63 -5.04 -13.68
N VAL A 172 -1.49 -5.61 -14.11
CA VAL A 172 -0.31 -5.82 -13.26
C VAL A 172 0.82 -4.89 -13.69
N SER A 173 1.04 -3.82 -12.92
CA SER A 173 2.11 -2.83 -13.16
C SER A 173 3.32 -3.02 -12.24
N SER A 174 3.24 -3.88 -11.23
CA SER A 174 4.34 -4.17 -10.30
C SER A 174 4.31 -5.61 -9.83
N SER A 175 5.47 -6.13 -9.41
CA SER A 175 5.57 -7.49 -8.89
C SER A 175 4.69 -7.74 -7.67
N VAL A 176 4.46 -6.72 -6.84
CA VAL A 176 3.63 -6.81 -5.64
C VAL A 176 2.17 -7.12 -5.98
N GLN A 177 1.67 -6.64 -7.12
CA GLN A 177 0.31 -6.93 -7.56
C GLN A 177 0.10 -8.39 -7.94
N LEU A 178 1.17 -9.12 -8.30
CA LEU A 178 1.09 -10.57 -8.48
C LEU A 178 0.86 -11.35 -7.18
N LEU A 179 0.90 -10.70 -6.02
CA LEU A 179 0.51 -11.30 -4.74
C LEU A 179 -1.01 -11.21 -4.49
N ASP A 180 -1.75 -10.51 -5.35
CA ASP A 180 -3.19 -10.60 -5.41
C ASP A 180 -3.58 -11.87 -6.17
N PRO A 181 -4.36 -12.79 -5.56
CA PRO A 181 -4.64 -14.10 -6.16
C PRO A 181 -5.43 -14.01 -7.47
N ARG A 182 -6.31 -13.03 -7.63
CA ARG A 182 -7.10 -12.86 -8.84
C ARG A 182 -6.25 -12.32 -9.99
N LEU A 183 -5.44 -11.29 -9.73
CA LEU A 183 -4.50 -10.76 -10.72
C LEU A 183 -3.47 -11.81 -11.13
N ASN A 184 -3.02 -12.63 -10.17
CA ASN A 184 -2.07 -13.71 -10.45
C ASN A 184 -2.69 -14.81 -11.33
N ALA A 185 -3.91 -15.26 -11.01
CA ALA A 185 -4.61 -16.28 -11.81
C ALA A 185 -4.90 -15.77 -13.24
N ARG A 186 -5.32 -14.51 -13.39
CA ARG A 186 -5.54 -13.86 -14.69
C ARG A 186 -4.25 -13.73 -15.50
N ALA A 187 -3.16 -13.32 -14.86
CA ALA A 187 -1.86 -13.22 -15.51
C ALA A 187 -1.35 -14.60 -15.94
N ALA A 188 -1.57 -15.63 -15.14
CA ALA A 188 -1.22 -17.00 -15.49
C ALA A 188 -2.03 -17.50 -16.71
N TYR A 189 -3.32 -17.24 -16.77
CA TYR A 189 -4.13 -17.58 -17.95
C TYR A 189 -3.64 -16.85 -19.20
N LYS A 190 -3.34 -15.53 -19.10
CA LYS A 190 -2.74 -14.79 -20.21
C LYS A 190 -1.39 -15.39 -20.64
N MET A 191 -0.57 -15.83 -19.70
CA MET A 191 0.70 -16.49 -19.98
C MET A 191 0.51 -17.81 -20.72
N PHE A 192 -0.47 -18.62 -20.30
CA PHE A 192 -0.89 -19.84 -21.01
C PHE A 192 -1.25 -19.54 -22.47
N GLN A 193 -2.11 -18.53 -22.70
CA GLN A 193 -2.52 -18.12 -24.05
C GLN A 193 -1.34 -17.68 -24.92
N ARG A 194 -0.42 -16.89 -24.37
CA ARG A 194 0.77 -16.38 -25.09
C ARG A 194 1.78 -17.46 -25.45
N ASN A 195 1.79 -18.55 -24.71
CA ASN A 195 2.70 -19.68 -24.94
C ASN A 195 2.02 -20.87 -25.64
N ASN A 196 0.76 -20.72 -26.05
CA ASN A 196 -0.05 -21.77 -26.67
C ASN A 196 -0.08 -23.06 -25.80
N GLY A 197 -0.12 -22.92 -24.47
CA GLY A 197 -0.18 -24.06 -23.57
C GLY A 197 0.58 -23.91 -22.25
N TRP A 198 0.83 -25.05 -21.65
CA TRP A 198 1.37 -25.19 -20.28
C TRP A 198 2.89 -25.05 -20.17
N GLY A 199 3.60 -24.87 -21.28
CA GLY A 199 5.07 -24.82 -21.34
C GLY A 199 5.75 -23.99 -20.23
N PRO A 200 5.22 -22.86 -19.80
CA PRO A 200 5.82 -22.10 -18.70
C PRO A 200 5.94 -22.84 -17.37
N TRP A 201 5.20 -23.94 -17.19
CA TRP A 201 5.17 -24.73 -15.95
C TRP A 201 5.58 -26.20 -16.15
N GLU A 202 6.09 -26.59 -17.30
CA GLU A 202 6.57 -27.96 -17.65
C GLU A 202 8.07 -28.16 -17.47
#